data_7ecd34bd80d60507f69919d278fa3f1d
#
_entry.id   7ecd34bd80d60507f69919d278fa3f1d
#
_cell.length_a   1.000
_cell.length_b   1.000
_cell.length_c   1.000
_cell.angle_alpha   90.00
_cell.angle_beta   90.00
_cell.angle_gamma   90.00
#
_symmetry.space_group_name_H-M   'P 1'
#
loop_
_entity.id
_entity.type
_entity.pdbx_description
1 polymer ?
#
loop_
_entity_poly.entity_id
_entity_poly.type
_entity_poly.pdbx_seq_one_letter_code
_entity_poly.pdbx_strand_id
1 'polypeptide(L)'
;MNGFFTSGVVCIVGAILLIVLVFLAQAIKIVPEYQRLVVFRLGRVLEKPIGPGIILLIPIIDRARWVDLREQIREVPHQVSITKDNAPISIDFLWYFKVIEPVQSVIQVGNFEQSAAGIAATTLRAVIGGIPLDDVLSEREHINNMLRNRLDEVTERWGVKVTNVEIREIIPPREVQEAMNRQMTAERVRRALVTESMGDKEAAVNRAEGTKQAAVLQADGERQSNILRAEGEKQAQALRAEGFAVALEKINAAAGKVDPKTMSLQYFETLKSIGLSPSTKYIFPMEFTSMLDNFLNKDAKK
;
A
#
# COMPACT_ATOMS: atom_id res chain seq x y z
N MET A 1 -2.38 55.94 -81.78
CA MET A 1 -1.15 55.32 -81.20
C MET A 1 -1.06 55.42 -79.70
N ASN A 2 -1.83 56.31 -79.03
CA ASN A 2 -1.68 56.52 -77.57
C ASN A 2 -2.37 55.43 -76.70
N GLY A 3 -3.34 54.64 -77.22
CA GLY A 3 -4.03 53.60 -76.40
C GLY A 3 -3.19 52.31 -76.15
N PHE A 4 -2.31 51.96 -77.04
CA PHE A 4 -1.44 50.79 -76.89
C PHE A 4 -0.30 51.00 -75.92
N PHE A 5 0.21 52.23 -75.86
CA PHE A 5 1.26 52.61 -74.87
C PHE A 5 0.70 52.65 -73.42
N THR A 6 -0.51 53.17 -73.25
CA THR A 6 -1.14 53.23 -71.92
C THR A 6 -1.50 51.82 -71.40
N SER A 7 -1.98 50.92 -72.22
CA SER A 7 -2.27 49.51 -71.76
C SER A 7 -0.98 48.74 -71.47
N GLY A 8 0.11 48.94 -72.18
CA GLY A 8 1.41 48.34 -71.92
C GLY A 8 2.00 48.83 -70.55
N VAL A 9 1.91 50.13 -70.25
CA VAL A 9 2.39 50.68 -69.00
C VAL A 9 1.55 50.17 -67.80
N VAL A 10 0.23 50.06 -67.95
CA VAL A 10 -0.66 49.53 -66.88
C VAL A 10 -0.34 48.05 -66.60
N CYS A 11 -0.07 47.23 -67.63
CA CYS A 11 0.33 45.83 -67.45
C CYS A 11 1.68 45.71 -66.76
N ILE A 12 2.66 46.52 -67.07
CA ILE A 12 3.99 46.51 -66.42
C ILE A 12 3.86 46.96 -64.97
N VAL A 13 3.12 48.03 -64.70
CA VAL A 13 2.87 48.47 -63.29
C VAL A 13 2.12 47.41 -62.47
N GLY A 14 1.11 46.74 -63.10
CA GLY A 14 0.39 45.64 -62.42
C GLY A 14 1.32 44.46 -62.16
N ALA A 15 2.20 44.09 -63.05
CA ALA A 15 3.16 43.03 -62.88
C ALA A 15 4.19 43.35 -61.76
N ILE A 16 4.70 44.58 -61.69
CA ILE A 16 5.60 45.05 -60.66
C ILE A 16 4.89 45.02 -59.30
N LEU A 17 3.66 45.49 -59.20
CA LEU A 17 2.86 45.53 -58.00
C LEU A 17 2.60 44.10 -57.48
N LEU A 18 2.30 43.14 -58.39
CA LEU A 18 2.13 41.74 -58.06
C LEU A 18 3.43 41.12 -57.51
N ILE A 19 4.57 41.40 -58.11
CA ILE A 19 5.89 40.95 -57.70
C ILE A 19 6.19 41.48 -56.26
N VAL A 20 5.95 42.78 -56.06
CA VAL A 20 6.14 43.40 -54.74
C VAL A 20 5.25 42.76 -53.67
N LEU A 21 3.99 42.47 -54.00
CA LEU A 21 3.04 41.85 -53.10
C LEU A 21 3.46 40.40 -52.74
N VAL A 22 3.95 39.62 -53.71
CA VAL A 22 4.50 38.29 -53.49
C VAL A 22 5.76 38.35 -52.60
N PHE A 23 6.63 39.35 -52.83
CA PHE A 23 7.81 39.56 -52.00
C PHE A 23 7.44 39.93 -50.54
N LEU A 24 6.48 40.82 -50.34
CA LEU A 24 5.96 41.17 -49.02
C LEU A 24 5.33 39.98 -48.30
N ALA A 25 4.55 39.16 -49.03
CA ALA A 25 3.94 37.97 -48.44
C ALA A 25 4.99 36.92 -48.01
N GLN A 26 6.10 36.79 -48.71
CA GLN A 26 7.20 35.89 -48.34
C GLN A 26 8.10 36.46 -47.22
N ALA A 27 8.14 37.78 -47.09
CA ALA A 27 8.97 38.47 -46.11
C ALA A 27 8.41 38.34 -44.69
N ILE A 28 7.09 38.26 -44.54
CA ILE A 28 6.45 38.17 -43.24
C ILE A 28 6.40 36.73 -42.77
N LYS A 29 7.02 36.45 -41.64
CA LYS A 29 6.95 35.15 -40.93
C LYS A 29 6.45 35.33 -39.53
N ILE A 30 5.53 34.46 -39.07
CA ILE A 30 5.02 34.43 -37.71
C ILE A 30 5.74 33.32 -37.00
N VAL A 31 6.44 33.65 -35.89
CA VAL A 31 7.18 32.72 -35.08
C VAL A 31 6.40 32.44 -33.80
N PRO A 32 5.99 31.17 -33.56
CA PRO A 32 5.35 30.79 -32.33
C PRO A 32 6.27 30.96 -31.11
N GLU A 33 5.69 31.04 -29.91
CA GLU A 33 6.43 31.26 -28.68
C GLU A 33 7.42 30.12 -28.36
N TYR A 34 7.09 28.89 -28.73
CA TYR A 34 7.90 27.71 -28.49
C TYR A 34 9.00 27.48 -29.54
N GLN A 35 9.12 28.37 -30.54
CA GLN A 35 10.16 28.30 -31.56
C GLN A 35 11.00 29.59 -31.62
N ARG A 36 12.20 29.44 -32.13
CA ARG A 36 13.08 30.57 -32.45
C ARG A 36 13.58 30.41 -33.86
N LEU A 37 13.82 31.54 -34.47
CA LEU A 37 14.32 31.61 -35.83
C LEU A 37 15.78 32.03 -35.80
N VAL A 38 16.66 31.15 -36.29
CA VAL A 38 18.06 31.43 -36.51
C VAL A 38 18.20 31.89 -37.95
N VAL A 39 18.56 33.15 -38.16
CA VAL A 39 18.63 33.77 -39.50
C VAL A 39 20.09 33.92 -39.95
N PHE A 40 20.35 33.42 -41.16
CA PHE A 40 21.61 33.58 -41.86
C PHE A 40 21.46 34.63 -42.92
N ARG A 41 22.12 35.79 -42.78
CA ARG A 41 22.13 36.87 -43.76
C ARG A 41 23.43 36.83 -44.56
N LEU A 42 23.31 36.59 -45.86
CA LEU A 42 24.47 36.42 -46.75
C LEU A 42 25.50 35.41 -46.18
N GLY A 43 25.02 34.33 -45.54
CA GLY A 43 25.87 33.27 -44.99
C GLY A 43 26.40 33.54 -43.61
N ARG A 44 26.21 34.74 -43.04
CA ARG A 44 26.55 35.04 -41.60
C ARG A 44 25.33 34.94 -40.74
N VAL A 45 25.46 34.28 -39.58
CA VAL A 45 24.38 34.19 -38.62
C VAL A 45 24.18 35.52 -37.89
N LEU A 46 22.95 35.88 -37.63
CA LEU A 46 22.66 36.98 -36.66
C LEU A 46 22.95 36.49 -35.25
N GLU A 47 23.61 37.34 -34.45
CA GLU A 47 24.03 37.00 -33.09
C GLU A 47 22.87 36.63 -32.13
N LYS A 48 21.68 37.13 -32.39
CA LYS A 48 20.51 36.83 -31.58
C LYS A 48 19.46 36.05 -32.38
N PRO A 49 18.90 34.98 -31.79
CA PRO A 49 17.76 34.31 -32.38
C PRO A 49 16.56 35.25 -32.40
N ILE A 50 15.78 35.22 -33.46
CA ILE A 50 14.63 36.12 -33.63
C ILE A 50 13.34 35.37 -33.23
N GLY A 51 12.43 36.05 -32.56
CA GLY A 51 11.09 35.57 -32.16
C GLY A 51 10.85 35.69 -30.68
N PRO A 52 9.62 35.44 -30.21
CA PRO A 52 8.37 35.16 -30.92
C PRO A 52 7.72 36.42 -31.50
N GLY A 53 6.78 36.25 -32.44
CA GLY A 53 5.99 37.32 -33.02
C GLY A 53 6.11 37.43 -34.54
N ILE A 54 5.74 38.59 -35.09
CA ILE A 54 5.82 38.86 -36.51
C ILE A 54 7.24 39.34 -36.85
N ILE A 55 7.88 38.67 -37.80
CA ILE A 55 9.25 38.96 -38.21
C ILE A 55 9.25 39.28 -39.67
N LEU A 56 10.03 40.27 -40.07
CA LEU A 56 10.27 40.63 -41.46
C LEU A 56 11.64 40.11 -41.87
N LEU A 57 11.63 39.15 -42.82
CA LEU A 57 12.84 38.59 -43.42
C LEU A 57 12.99 39.17 -44.84
N ILE A 58 14.23 39.35 -45.26
CA ILE A 58 14.50 39.75 -46.66
C ILE A 58 14.56 38.50 -47.52
N PRO A 59 13.54 38.24 -48.37
CA PRO A 59 13.56 37.07 -49.22
C PRO A 59 14.83 37.04 -50.08
N ILE A 60 15.37 35.84 -50.37
CA ILE A 60 16.60 35.58 -51.12
C ILE A 60 17.89 35.82 -50.29
N ILE A 61 17.97 36.88 -49.48
CA ILE A 61 19.18 37.24 -48.71
C ILE A 61 19.22 36.49 -47.40
N ASP A 62 18.06 36.41 -46.70
CA ASP A 62 17.91 35.80 -45.39
C ASP A 62 17.46 34.33 -45.54
N ARG A 63 18.26 33.43 -44.98
CA ARG A 63 17.91 32.01 -44.84
C ARG A 63 17.63 31.74 -43.35
N ALA A 64 16.42 31.27 -43.08
CA ALA A 64 15.97 31.02 -41.71
C ALA A 64 15.93 29.54 -41.40
N ARG A 65 16.45 29.14 -40.23
CA ARG A 65 16.25 27.80 -39.63
C ARG A 65 15.39 27.90 -38.41
N TRP A 66 14.38 27.06 -38.34
CA TRP A 66 13.47 26.95 -37.20
C TRP A 66 14.07 26.02 -36.16
N VAL A 67 14.08 26.44 -34.90
CA VAL A 67 14.55 25.68 -33.78
C VAL A 67 13.42 25.61 -32.76
N ASP A 68 13.00 24.42 -32.40
CA ASP A 68 12.02 24.18 -31.36
C ASP A 68 12.70 24.17 -29.98
N LEU A 69 12.15 24.93 -29.00
CA LEU A 69 12.69 25.06 -27.64
C LEU A 69 12.05 24.07 -26.67
N ARG A 70 10.99 23.40 -27.08
CA ARG A 70 10.32 22.41 -26.23
C ARG A 70 11.24 21.22 -25.98
N GLU A 71 10.99 20.56 -24.92
CA GLU A 71 11.63 19.28 -24.61
C GLU A 71 11.28 18.24 -25.68
N GLN A 72 12.29 17.62 -26.22
CA GLN A 72 12.19 16.61 -27.24
C GLN A 72 12.73 15.29 -26.70
N ILE A 73 12.13 14.20 -27.16
CA ILE A 73 12.53 12.83 -26.83
C ILE A 73 13.15 12.21 -28.08
N ARG A 74 14.28 11.53 -27.89
CA ARG A 74 14.88 10.70 -28.94
C ARG A 74 15.25 9.35 -28.38
N GLU A 75 14.99 8.33 -29.16
CA GLU A 75 15.39 6.97 -28.88
C GLU A 75 16.78 6.70 -29.48
N VAL A 76 17.66 6.10 -28.66
CA VAL A 76 18.89 5.51 -29.14
C VAL A 76 18.64 4.00 -29.24
N PRO A 77 18.65 3.45 -30.46
CA PRO A 77 18.34 2.03 -30.67
C PRO A 77 19.37 1.15 -29.99
N HIS A 78 19.06 -0.13 -29.90
CA HIS A 78 19.87 -1.14 -29.25
C HIS A 78 21.38 -1.01 -29.54
N GLN A 79 22.15 -0.76 -28.47
CA GLN A 79 23.60 -0.69 -28.50
C GLN A 79 24.17 -1.89 -27.77
N VAL A 80 25.02 -2.65 -28.45
CA VAL A 80 25.76 -3.75 -27.79
C VAL A 80 26.92 -3.15 -27.02
N SER A 81 27.00 -3.46 -25.75
CA SER A 81 28.07 -3.06 -24.83
C SER A 81 28.54 -4.27 -24.02
N ILE A 82 29.81 -4.24 -23.62
CA ILE A 82 30.39 -5.31 -22.79
C ILE A 82 30.58 -4.75 -21.40
N THR A 83 30.05 -5.43 -20.39
CA THR A 83 30.18 -5.07 -18.98
C THR A 83 31.58 -5.34 -18.46
N LYS A 84 31.90 -4.86 -17.24
CA LYS A 84 33.18 -5.07 -16.59
C LYS A 84 33.51 -6.56 -16.40
N ASP A 85 32.52 -7.40 -16.17
CA ASP A 85 32.60 -8.87 -16.03
C ASP A 85 32.55 -9.62 -17.38
N ASN A 86 32.76 -8.88 -18.47
CA ASN A 86 32.87 -9.41 -19.84
C ASN A 86 31.56 -10.02 -20.39
N ALA A 87 30.39 -9.62 -19.86
CA ALA A 87 29.10 -10.03 -20.39
C ALA A 87 28.63 -9.07 -21.49
N PRO A 88 28.36 -9.54 -22.72
CA PRO A 88 27.79 -8.71 -23.78
C PRO A 88 26.31 -8.48 -23.49
N ILE A 89 25.89 -7.22 -23.42
CA ILE A 89 24.50 -6.82 -23.21
C ILE A 89 24.03 -5.86 -24.29
N SER A 90 22.77 -5.92 -24.63
CA SER A 90 22.12 -4.97 -25.52
C SER A 90 21.25 -4.03 -24.72
N ILE A 91 21.48 -2.73 -24.90
CA ILE A 91 20.77 -1.69 -24.15
C ILE A 91 20.19 -0.69 -25.13
N ASP A 92 18.95 -0.31 -24.93
CA ASP A 92 18.31 0.84 -25.54
C ASP A 92 17.89 1.85 -24.49
N PHE A 93 17.90 3.11 -24.84
CA PHE A 93 17.55 4.18 -23.93
C PHE A 93 16.93 5.37 -24.64
N LEU A 94 16.15 6.13 -23.91
CA LEU A 94 15.56 7.39 -24.29
C LEU A 94 16.33 8.52 -23.64
N TRP A 95 16.51 9.60 -24.37
CA TRP A 95 17.05 10.81 -23.80
C TRP A 95 16.16 12.00 -24.12
N TYR A 96 16.03 12.85 -23.12
CA TYR A 96 15.20 14.04 -23.15
C TYR A 96 16.13 15.24 -23.22
N PHE A 97 15.88 16.14 -24.14
CA PHE A 97 16.69 17.32 -24.31
C PHE A 97 15.86 18.52 -24.76
N LYS A 98 16.36 19.70 -24.46
CA LYS A 98 15.80 20.96 -24.95
C LYS A 98 16.91 21.87 -25.44
N VAL A 99 16.63 22.66 -26.46
CA VAL A 99 17.57 23.65 -26.98
C VAL A 99 17.48 24.92 -26.13
N ILE A 100 18.61 25.32 -25.53
CA ILE A 100 18.73 26.57 -24.75
C ILE A 100 19.25 27.69 -25.62
N GLU A 101 20.30 27.42 -26.42
CA GLU A 101 20.94 28.38 -27.30
C GLU A 101 20.74 27.99 -28.78
N PRO A 102 19.67 28.49 -29.42
CA PRO A 102 19.32 28.11 -30.78
C PRO A 102 20.42 28.39 -31.82
N VAL A 103 21.17 29.46 -31.60
CA VAL A 103 22.23 29.85 -32.52
C VAL A 103 23.37 28.84 -32.52
N GLN A 104 23.80 28.44 -31.31
CA GLN A 104 24.87 27.45 -31.16
C GLN A 104 24.43 26.08 -31.68
N SER A 105 23.18 25.68 -31.43
CA SER A 105 22.67 24.38 -31.90
C SER A 105 22.66 24.20 -33.41
N VAL A 106 22.61 25.32 -34.15
CA VAL A 106 22.62 25.30 -35.63
C VAL A 106 24.02 25.45 -36.20
N ILE A 107 24.92 26.19 -35.49
CA ILE A 107 26.27 26.48 -36.03
C ILE A 107 27.27 25.38 -35.67
N GLN A 108 27.22 24.90 -34.41
CA GLN A 108 28.23 23.99 -33.89
C GLN A 108 28.09 22.56 -34.43
N VAL A 109 26.88 22.16 -34.79
CA VAL A 109 26.59 20.80 -35.25
C VAL A 109 25.71 20.82 -36.49
N GLY A 110 26.14 20.12 -37.53
CA GLY A 110 25.36 20.05 -38.79
C GLY A 110 24.09 19.22 -38.64
N ASN A 111 24.20 18.07 -38.01
CA ASN A 111 23.07 17.21 -37.65
C ASN A 111 23.19 16.83 -36.16
N PHE A 112 22.52 17.62 -35.35
CA PHE A 112 22.52 17.44 -33.88
C PHE A 112 22.07 16.03 -33.47
N GLU A 113 20.94 15.54 -34.02
CA GLU A 113 20.36 14.26 -33.64
C GLU A 113 21.32 13.09 -33.89
N GLN A 114 21.95 13.05 -35.05
CA GLN A 114 22.90 11.99 -35.39
C GLN A 114 24.19 12.06 -34.57
N SER A 115 24.72 13.26 -34.38
CA SER A 115 25.94 13.47 -33.58
C SER A 115 25.72 13.12 -32.11
N ALA A 116 24.58 13.54 -31.55
CA ALA A 116 24.21 13.23 -30.17
C ALA A 116 23.97 11.73 -29.96
N ALA A 117 23.29 11.04 -30.88
CA ALA A 117 23.11 9.59 -30.83
C ALA A 117 24.47 8.84 -30.84
N GLY A 118 25.40 9.29 -31.68
CA GLY A 118 26.76 8.72 -31.70
C GLY A 118 27.51 8.91 -30.38
N ILE A 119 27.44 10.10 -29.79
CA ILE A 119 28.05 10.37 -28.47
C ILE A 119 27.33 9.57 -27.37
N ALA A 120 26.02 9.52 -27.41
CA ALA A 120 25.23 8.73 -26.47
C ALA A 120 25.63 7.25 -26.48
N ALA A 121 25.77 6.66 -27.68
CA ALA A 121 26.22 5.28 -27.85
C ALA A 121 27.64 5.04 -27.31
N THR A 122 28.57 5.96 -27.56
CA THR A 122 29.95 5.83 -27.05
C THR A 122 30.04 6.06 -25.54
N THR A 123 29.26 7.00 -25.01
CA THR A 123 29.18 7.26 -23.58
C THR A 123 28.56 6.07 -22.83
N LEU A 124 27.47 5.50 -23.38
CA LEU A 124 26.88 4.27 -22.83
C LEU A 124 27.92 3.15 -22.73
N ARG A 125 28.67 2.91 -23.81
CA ARG A 125 29.71 1.87 -23.83
C ARG A 125 30.80 2.10 -22.80
N ALA A 126 31.21 3.35 -22.59
CA ALA A 126 32.21 3.71 -21.58
C ALA A 126 31.68 3.52 -20.15
N VAL A 127 30.43 3.90 -19.87
CA VAL A 127 29.80 3.75 -18.57
C VAL A 127 29.59 2.27 -18.24
N ILE A 128 28.98 1.53 -19.15
CA ILE A 128 28.67 0.11 -18.97
C ILE A 128 29.97 -0.74 -18.83
N GLY A 129 31.02 -0.41 -19.56
CA GLY A 129 32.32 -1.10 -19.47
C GLY A 129 32.98 -0.97 -18.10
N GLY A 130 32.58 -0.04 -17.28
CA GLY A 130 33.10 0.14 -15.90
C GLY A 130 32.27 -0.57 -14.82
N ILE A 131 31.11 -1.13 -15.14
CA ILE A 131 30.11 -1.63 -14.19
C ILE A 131 29.87 -3.13 -14.43
N PRO A 132 29.79 -3.98 -13.36
CA PRO A 132 29.42 -5.38 -13.50
C PRO A 132 27.94 -5.54 -13.87
N LEU A 133 27.56 -6.67 -14.47
CA LEU A 133 26.22 -6.93 -14.98
C LEU A 133 25.13 -6.83 -13.90
N ASP A 134 25.40 -7.35 -12.71
CA ASP A 134 24.44 -7.31 -11.59
C ASP A 134 24.10 -5.87 -11.20
N ASP A 135 25.08 -4.98 -11.16
CA ASP A 135 24.88 -3.56 -10.85
C ASP A 135 24.17 -2.84 -12.01
N VAL A 136 24.45 -3.22 -13.27
CA VAL A 136 23.73 -2.67 -14.44
C VAL A 136 22.23 -2.97 -14.36
N LEU A 137 21.86 -4.14 -13.85
CA LEU A 137 20.46 -4.55 -13.72
C LEU A 137 19.78 -3.93 -12.49
N SER A 138 20.52 -3.75 -11.39
CA SER A 138 19.97 -3.28 -10.11
C SER A 138 20.04 -1.77 -9.93
N GLU A 139 21.06 -1.09 -10.46
CA GLU A 139 21.32 0.34 -10.25
C GLU A 139 21.06 1.20 -11.49
N ARG A 140 19.96 0.95 -12.17
CA ARG A 140 19.58 1.69 -13.42
C ARG A 140 19.56 3.20 -13.22
N GLU A 141 19.08 3.65 -12.09
CA GLU A 141 18.97 5.09 -11.78
C GLU A 141 20.36 5.76 -11.67
N HIS A 142 21.31 5.07 -11.09
CA HIS A 142 22.70 5.53 -11.04
C HIS A 142 23.32 5.68 -12.44
N ILE A 143 23.07 4.69 -13.30
CA ILE A 143 23.55 4.70 -14.70
C ILE A 143 22.86 5.82 -15.50
N ASN A 144 21.55 6.01 -15.35
CA ASN A 144 20.81 7.10 -15.97
C ASN A 144 21.43 8.46 -15.62
N ASN A 145 21.73 8.68 -14.34
CA ASN A 145 22.36 9.91 -13.86
C ASN A 145 23.77 10.10 -14.42
N MET A 146 24.57 9.05 -14.47
CA MET A 146 25.92 9.11 -15.08
C MET A 146 25.85 9.43 -16.58
N LEU A 147 24.94 8.78 -17.31
CA LEU A 147 24.74 9.03 -18.74
C LEU A 147 24.26 10.46 -18.97
N ARG A 148 23.27 10.93 -18.19
CA ARG A 148 22.76 12.30 -18.26
C ARG A 148 23.89 13.31 -18.10
N ASN A 149 24.68 13.19 -17.04
CA ASN A 149 25.74 14.15 -16.74
C ASN A 149 26.81 14.17 -17.84
N ARG A 150 27.20 13.01 -18.35
CA ARG A 150 28.18 12.91 -19.41
C ARG A 150 27.67 13.45 -20.77
N LEU A 151 26.40 13.19 -21.07
CA LEU A 151 25.79 13.72 -22.29
C LEU A 151 25.60 15.24 -22.19
N ASP A 152 25.14 15.74 -21.05
CA ASP A 152 24.95 17.18 -20.81
C ASP A 152 26.27 17.95 -20.97
N GLU A 153 27.37 17.45 -20.39
CA GLU A 153 28.71 18.03 -20.52
C GLU A 153 29.13 18.22 -21.98
N VAL A 154 28.80 17.25 -22.84
CA VAL A 154 29.18 17.30 -24.25
C VAL A 154 28.21 18.18 -25.05
N THR A 155 26.91 18.11 -24.78
CA THR A 155 25.88 18.80 -25.55
C THR A 155 25.73 20.28 -25.15
N GLU A 156 26.19 20.67 -23.95
CA GLU A 156 26.23 22.06 -23.52
C GLU A 156 26.96 22.96 -24.51
N ARG A 157 28.06 22.49 -25.10
CA ARG A 157 28.82 23.22 -26.13
C ARG A 157 28.00 23.49 -27.40
N TRP A 158 26.95 22.73 -27.62
CA TRP A 158 26.02 22.90 -28.74
C TRP A 158 24.78 23.72 -28.36
N GLY A 159 24.74 24.27 -27.17
CA GLY A 159 23.59 25.03 -26.66
C GLY A 159 22.36 24.15 -26.41
N VAL A 160 22.55 22.85 -26.15
CA VAL A 160 21.49 21.90 -25.88
C VAL A 160 21.70 21.30 -24.50
N LYS A 161 20.64 21.27 -23.72
CA LYS A 161 20.65 20.70 -22.39
C LYS A 161 19.95 19.37 -22.36
N VAL A 162 20.62 18.35 -21.84
CA VAL A 162 20.01 17.05 -21.56
C VAL A 162 19.28 17.12 -20.21
N THR A 163 17.97 16.93 -20.25
CA THR A 163 17.14 17.02 -19.06
C THR A 163 17.12 15.69 -18.31
N ASN A 164 16.93 14.59 -19.06
CA ASN A 164 16.85 13.25 -18.47
C ASN A 164 17.39 12.20 -19.48
N VAL A 165 17.79 11.04 -18.91
CA VAL A 165 18.14 9.85 -19.68
C VAL A 165 17.49 8.66 -18.98
N GLU A 166 16.82 7.80 -19.72
CA GLU A 166 16.11 6.65 -19.20
C GLU A 166 16.44 5.39 -19.99
N ILE A 167 17.03 4.41 -19.33
CA ILE A 167 17.22 3.09 -19.92
C ILE A 167 15.87 2.41 -20.01
N ARG A 168 15.48 2.04 -21.22
CA ARG A 168 14.21 1.36 -21.49
C ARG A 168 14.33 -0.14 -21.26
N GLU A 169 15.28 -0.78 -21.91
CA GLU A 169 15.47 -2.20 -21.84
C GLU A 169 16.97 -2.58 -21.78
N ILE A 170 17.26 -3.62 -21.01
CA ILE A 170 18.58 -4.25 -20.92
C ILE A 170 18.39 -5.72 -21.20
N ILE A 171 18.98 -6.19 -22.29
CA ILE A 171 18.87 -7.58 -22.74
C ILE A 171 20.22 -8.25 -22.57
N PRO A 172 20.40 -9.09 -21.53
CA PRO A 172 21.59 -9.91 -21.38
C PRO A 172 21.54 -11.13 -22.33
N PRO A 173 22.67 -11.82 -22.56
CA PRO A 173 22.71 -13.06 -23.31
C PRO A 173 21.77 -14.11 -22.74
N ARG A 174 21.19 -14.94 -23.58
CA ARG A 174 20.24 -15.99 -23.17
C ARG A 174 20.78 -16.91 -22.07
N GLU A 175 22.04 -17.32 -22.18
CA GLU A 175 22.69 -18.18 -21.19
C GLU A 175 22.75 -17.56 -19.80
N VAL A 176 23.08 -16.26 -19.73
CA VAL A 176 23.10 -15.49 -18.49
C VAL A 176 21.67 -15.31 -17.95
N GLN A 177 20.72 -14.98 -18.82
CA GLN A 177 19.32 -14.83 -18.44
C GLN A 177 18.74 -16.13 -17.85
N GLU A 178 19.05 -17.27 -18.45
CA GLU A 178 18.63 -18.56 -17.92
C GLU A 178 19.30 -18.91 -16.58
N ALA A 179 20.59 -18.59 -16.42
CA ALA A 179 21.29 -18.77 -15.15
C ALA A 179 20.71 -17.89 -14.04
N MET A 180 20.46 -16.62 -14.33
CA MET A 180 19.82 -15.68 -13.42
C MET A 180 18.40 -16.12 -13.05
N ASN A 181 17.61 -16.59 -14.01
CA ASN A 181 16.26 -17.10 -13.75
C ASN A 181 16.29 -18.31 -12.82
N ARG A 182 17.24 -19.22 -13.00
CA ARG A 182 17.42 -20.37 -12.10
C ARG A 182 17.84 -19.93 -10.70
N GLN A 183 18.78 -19.00 -10.59
CA GLN A 183 19.21 -18.44 -9.31
C GLN A 183 18.08 -17.72 -8.58
N MET A 184 17.34 -16.84 -9.28
CA MET A 184 16.19 -16.14 -8.73
C MET A 184 15.08 -17.09 -8.26
N THR A 185 14.82 -18.16 -9.04
CA THR A 185 13.83 -19.17 -8.68
C THR A 185 14.27 -19.92 -7.42
N ALA A 186 15.53 -20.36 -7.34
CA ALA A 186 16.07 -21.02 -6.16
C ALA A 186 16.01 -20.13 -4.91
N GLU A 187 16.37 -18.85 -5.05
CA GLU A 187 16.31 -17.89 -3.95
C GLU A 187 14.86 -17.61 -3.50
N ARG A 188 13.93 -17.48 -4.45
CA ARG A 188 12.49 -17.33 -4.13
C ARG A 188 11.94 -18.55 -3.39
N VAL A 189 12.28 -19.75 -3.85
CA VAL A 189 11.88 -21.01 -3.18
C VAL A 189 12.48 -21.08 -1.78
N ARG A 190 13.77 -20.76 -1.63
CA ARG A 190 14.41 -20.71 -0.30
C ARG A 190 13.72 -19.72 0.64
N ARG A 191 13.45 -18.50 0.17
CA ARG A 191 12.75 -17.49 0.98
C ARG A 191 11.32 -17.91 1.33
N ALA A 192 10.59 -18.49 0.39
CA ALA A 192 9.25 -19.01 0.64
C ALA A 192 9.26 -20.09 1.72
N LEU A 193 10.18 -21.07 1.64
CA LEU A 193 10.31 -22.14 2.62
C LEU A 193 10.68 -21.61 4.03
N VAL A 194 11.59 -20.64 4.10
CA VAL A 194 11.94 -19.98 5.37
C VAL A 194 10.74 -19.24 5.96
N THR A 195 10.02 -18.48 5.14
CA THR A 195 8.84 -17.73 5.59
C THR A 195 7.72 -18.66 6.05
N GLU A 196 7.47 -19.74 5.33
CA GLU A 196 6.51 -20.78 5.68
C GLU A 196 6.86 -21.44 7.02
N SER A 197 8.13 -21.89 7.16
CA SER A 197 8.61 -22.49 8.42
C SER A 197 8.55 -21.54 9.62
N MET A 198 8.81 -20.26 9.40
CA MET A 198 8.65 -19.23 10.44
C MET A 198 7.16 -19.05 10.81
N GLY A 199 6.28 -19.00 9.81
CA GLY A 199 4.84 -18.92 10.01
C GLY A 199 4.28 -20.13 10.77
N ASP A 200 4.71 -21.33 10.40
CA ASP A 200 4.31 -22.56 11.08
C ASP A 200 4.78 -22.58 12.56
N LYS A 201 6.02 -22.19 12.80
CA LYS A 201 6.56 -22.05 14.15
C LYS A 201 5.74 -21.06 14.98
N GLU A 202 5.49 -19.87 14.44
CA GLU A 202 4.72 -18.83 15.13
C GLU A 202 3.27 -19.28 15.37
N ALA A 203 2.64 -19.92 14.40
CA ALA A 203 1.30 -20.50 14.54
C ALA A 203 1.26 -21.62 15.61
N ALA A 204 2.30 -22.43 15.71
CA ALA A 204 2.41 -23.47 16.74
C ALA A 204 2.58 -22.87 18.13
N VAL A 205 3.44 -21.85 18.28
CA VAL A 205 3.63 -21.12 19.55
C VAL A 205 2.32 -20.45 19.99
N ASN A 206 1.69 -19.72 19.10
CA ASN A 206 0.44 -19.00 19.40
C ASN A 206 -0.70 -19.98 19.77
N ARG A 207 -0.78 -21.14 19.12
CA ARG A 207 -1.73 -22.19 19.48
C ARG A 207 -1.45 -22.76 20.88
N ALA A 208 -0.18 -23.07 21.18
CA ALA A 208 0.22 -23.58 22.48
C ALA A 208 -0.03 -22.55 23.61
N GLU A 209 0.24 -21.28 23.35
CA GLU A 209 -0.03 -20.20 24.30
C GLU A 209 -1.53 -19.97 24.50
N GLY A 210 -2.33 -20.02 23.45
CA GLY A 210 -3.78 -19.96 23.51
C GLY A 210 -4.39 -21.12 24.29
N THR A 211 -3.92 -22.36 24.10
CA THR A 211 -4.38 -23.53 24.86
C THR A 211 -3.98 -23.45 26.33
N LYS A 212 -2.77 -22.99 26.62
CA LYS A 212 -2.33 -22.74 28.02
C LYS A 212 -3.22 -21.70 28.70
N GLN A 213 -3.47 -20.60 28.04
CA GLN A 213 -4.27 -19.51 28.56
C GLN A 213 -5.73 -19.90 28.76
N ALA A 214 -6.31 -20.68 27.84
CA ALA A 214 -7.63 -21.27 27.99
C ALA A 214 -7.72 -22.22 29.19
N ALA A 215 -6.73 -23.10 29.39
CA ALA A 215 -6.68 -24.00 30.54
C ALA A 215 -6.56 -23.26 31.89
N VAL A 216 -5.77 -22.20 31.97
CA VAL A 216 -5.66 -21.36 33.15
C VAL A 216 -6.98 -20.65 33.46
N LEU A 217 -7.61 -20.03 32.48
CA LEU A 217 -8.90 -19.37 32.65
C LEU A 217 -10.01 -20.33 33.06
N GLN A 218 -10.01 -21.53 32.50
CA GLN A 218 -10.96 -22.57 32.87
C GLN A 218 -10.77 -23.01 34.34
N ALA A 219 -9.52 -23.28 34.77
CA ALA A 219 -9.19 -23.66 36.15
C ALA A 219 -9.55 -22.55 37.15
N ASP A 220 -9.29 -21.29 36.81
CA ASP A 220 -9.68 -20.13 37.60
C ASP A 220 -11.21 -20.00 37.70
N GLY A 221 -11.91 -20.20 36.60
CA GLY A 221 -13.38 -20.20 36.53
C GLY A 221 -13.99 -21.30 37.40
N GLU A 222 -13.46 -22.53 37.35
CA GLU A 222 -13.86 -23.64 38.18
C GLU A 222 -13.59 -23.37 39.70
N ARG A 223 -12.42 -22.85 40.00
CA ARG A 223 -12.07 -22.43 41.36
C ARG A 223 -13.04 -21.38 41.90
N GLN A 224 -13.31 -20.33 41.12
CA GLN A 224 -14.24 -19.26 41.47
C GLN A 224 -15.67 -19.80 41.66
N SER A 225 -16.11 -20.68 40.77
CA SER A 225 -17.41 -21.36 40.87
C SER A 225 -17.54 -22.18 42.13
N ASN A 226 -16.53 -22.96 42.49
CA ASN A 226 -16.51 -23.77 43.68
C ASN A 226 -16.52 -22.93 44.96
N ILE A 227 -15.78 -21.83 45.02
CA ILE A 227 -15.80 -20.88 46.13
C ILE A 227 -17.19 -20.28 46.33
N LEU A 228 -17.76 -19.74 45.22
CA LEU A 228 -19.12 -19.13 45.26
C LEU A 228 -20.20 -20.13 45.66
N ARG A 229 -20.07 -21.38 45.20
CA ARG A 229 -21.00 -22.47 45.58
C ARG A 229 -20.89 -22.80 47.07
N ALA A 230 -19.66 -22.94 47.59
CA ALA A 230 -19.42 -23.20 49.00
C ALA A 230 -19.89 -22.04 49.92
N GLU A 231 -19.65 -20.80 49.50
CA GLU A 231 -20.18 -19.61 50.20
C GLU A 231 -21.70 -19.57 50.18
N GLY A 232 -22.33 -19.86 49.05
CA GLY A 232 -23.79 -19.94 48.90
C GLY A 232 -24.39 -21.04 49.77
N GLU A 233 -23.77 -22.22 49.82
CA GLU A 233 -24.19 -23.32 50.69
C GLU A 233 -24.07 -22.96 52.17
N LYS A 234 -22.94 -22.36 52.59
CA LYS A 234 -22.74 -21.85 53.94
C LYS A 234 -23.82 -20.84 54.35
N GLN A 235 -24.11 -19.89 53.44
CA GLN A 235 -25.12 -18.87 53.69
C GLN A 235 -26.53 -19.44 53.72
N ALA A 236 -26.84 -20.40 52.84
CA ALA A 236 -28.10 -21.13 52.86
C ALA A 236 -28.30 -21.96 54.15
N GLN A 237 -27.24 -22.63 54.63
CA GLN A 237 -27.29 -23.37 55.91
C GLN A 237 -27.48 -22.42 57.09
N ALA A 238 -26.79 -21.29 57.13
CA ALA A 238 -26.96 -20.30 58.19
C ALA A 238 -28.39 -19.76 58.24
N LEU A 239 -28.94 -19.37 57.07
CA LEU A 239 -30.32 -18.89 56.98
C LEU A 239 -31.37 -19.95 57.33
N ARG A 240 -31.11 -21.22 56.97
CA ARG A 240 -31.97 -22.34 57.37
C ARG A 240 -31.92 -22.58 58.91
N ALA A 241 -30.73 -22.50 59.49
CA ALA A 241 -30.56 -22.65 60.98
C ALA A 241 -31.23 -21.50 61.72
N GLU A 242 -31.09 -20.26 61.23
CA GLU A 242 -31.78 -19.09 61.78
C GLU A 242 -33.30 -19.20 61.63
N GLY A 243 -33.77 -19.58 60.44
CA GLY A 243 -35.22 -19.81 60.19
C GLY A 243 -35.76 -20.92 61.09
N PHE A 244 -35.01 -21.99 61.32
CA PHE A 244 -35.39 -23.08 62.19
C PHE A 244 -35.40 -22.63 63.64
N ALA A 245 -34.40 -21.87 64.15
CA ALA A 245 -34.36 -21.31 65.50
C ALA A 245 -35.61 -20.38 65.76
N VAL A 246 -35.93 -19.47 64.82
CA VAL A 246 -37.09 -18.59 64.88
C VAL A 246 -38.38 -19.41 64.88
N ALA A 247 -38.47 -20.46 64.07
CA ALA A 247 -39.62 -21.35 64.04
C ALA A 247 -39.82 -22.08 65.36
N LEU A 248 -38.74 -22.63 65.96
CA LEU A 248 -38.74 -23.28 67.29
C LEU A 248 -39.15 -22.32 68.41
N GLU A 249 -38.64 -21.08 68.36
CA GLU A 249 -39.02 -20.04 69.32
C GLU A 249 -40.50 -19.72 69.26
N LYS A 250 -41.05 -19.55 68.04
CA LYS A 250 -42.48 -19.32 67.83
C LYS A 250 -43.32 -20.52 68.24
N ILE A 251 -42.90 -21.77 68.00
CA ILE A 251 -43.56 -23.00 68.39
C ILE A 251 -43.55 -23.10 69.90
N ASN A 252 -42.39 -22.88 70.55
CA ASN A 252 -42.29 -22.91 72.01
C ASN A 252 -43.15 -21.86 72.73
N ALA A 253 -43.17 -20.63 72.18
CA ALA A 253 -44.05 -19.55 72.66
C ALA A 253 -45.57 -19.87 72.52
N ALA A 254 -45.91 -20.56 71.42
CA ALA A 254 -47.26 -21.04 71.18
C ALA A 254 -47.59 -22.23 72.07
N ALA A 255 -46.68 -23.20 72.20
CA ALA A 255 -46.86 -24.41 73.08
C ALA A 255 -47.01 -24.02 74.52
N GLY A 256 -46.32 -23.00 75.05
CA GLY A 256 -46.42 -22.50 76.45
C GLY A 256 -47.83 -21.90 76.77
N LYS A 257 -48.63 -21.66 75.77
CA LYS A 257 -49.99 -21.12 75.89
C LYS A 257 -51.08 -22.15 75.63
N VAL A 258 -50.75 -23.38 75.28
CA VAL A 258 -51.70 -24.44 74.89
C VAL A 258 -51.99 -25.31 76.11
N ASP A 259 -53.30 -25.54 76.38
CA ASP A 259 -53.77 -26.42 77.42
C ASP A 259 -53.34 -27.88 77.13
N PRO A 260 -52.97 -28.69 78.15
CA PRO A 260 -52.56 -30.09 78.00
C PRO A 260 -53.51 -30.96 77.20
N LYS A 261 -54.79 -30.66 77.21
CA LYS A 261 -55.81 -31.36 76.38
C LYS A 261 -55.67 -31.09 74.90
N THR A 262 -55.35 -29.86 74.52
CA THR A 262 -55.15 -29.48 73.12
C THR A 262 -53.86 -30.09 72.54
N MET A 263 -52.83 -30.23 73.36
CA MET A 263 -51.56 -30.89 73.03
C MET A 263 -51.78 -32.39 72.70
N SER A 264 -52.61 -33.04 73.49
CA SER A 264 -52.96 -34.45 73.25
C SER A 264 -53.75 -34.66 72.02
N LEU A 265 -54.69 -33.74 71.69
CA LEU A 265 -55.43 -33.76 70.37
C LEU A 265 -54.48 -33.60 69.21
N GLN A 266 -53.55 -32.66 69.25
CA GLN A 266 -52.58 -32.41 68.17
C GLN A 266 -51.63 -33.63 67.99
N TYR A 267 -51.27 -34.27 69.05
CA TYR A 267 -50.50 -35.51 69.06
C TYR A 267 -51.23 -36.65 68.32
N PHE A 268 -52.53 -36.83 68.65
CA PHE A 268 -53.36 -37.82 67.94
C PHE A 268 -53.58 -37.49 66.49
N GLU A 269 -53.68 -36.22 66.07
CA GLU A 269 -53.81 -35.80 64.71
C GLU A 269 -52.52 -36.03 63.89
N THR A 270 -51.40 -35.79 64.47
CA THR A 270 -50.06 -36.10 63.89
C THR A 270 -49.89 -37.61 63.74
N LEU A 271 -50.27 -38.41 64.72
CA LEU A 271 -50.25 -39.89 64.65
C LEU A 271 -51.17 -40.41 63.55
N LYS A 272 -52.33 -39.80 63.35
CA LYS A 272 -53.25 -40.14 62.28
C LYS A 272 -52.66 -39.77 60.92
N SER A 273 -51.97 -38.67 60.77
CA SER A 273 -51.35 -38.25 59.49
C SER A 273 -50.15 -39.19 59.16
N ILE A 274 -49.42 -39.65 60.18
CA ILE A 274 -48.34 -40.61 59.97
C ILE A 274 -48.89 -42.00 59.62
N GLY A 275 -50.04 -42.37 60.16
CA GLY A 275 -50.72 -43.63 59.90
C GLY A 275 -51.35 -43.74 58.50
N LEU A 276 -51.52 -42.64 57.79
CA LEU A 276 -52.01 -42.62 56.41
C LEU A 276 -50.89 -42.83 55.35
N SER A 277 -49.63 -42.90 55.76
CA SER A 277 -48.49 -43.12 54.85
C SER A 277 -48.29 -44.62 54.58
N PRO A 278 -48.24 -45.05 53.32
CA PRO A 278 -48.23 -46.49 52.93
C PRO A 278 -46.94 -47.25 53.34
N SER A 279 -45.95 -46.65 53.99
CA SER A 279 -44.64 -47.24 54.34
C SER A 279 -44.30 -47.14 55.82
N THR A 280 -45.28 -46.98 56.74
CA THR A 280 -45.00 -46.65 58.14
C THR A 280 -44.77 -47.91 59.01
N LYS A 281 -43.53 -48.10 59.48
CA LYS A 281 -43.25 -48.95 60.63
C LYS A 281 -43.61 -48.19 61.90
N TYR A 282 -44.61 -48.67 62.60
CA TYR A 282 -44.99 -48.06 63.92
C TYR A 282 -43.95 -48.44 65.01
N ILE A 283 -43.15 -47.48 65.38
CA ILE A 283 -42.34 -47.56 66.61
C ILE A 283 -43.08 -46.73 67.66
N PHE A 284 -43.77 -47.37 68.57
CA PHE A 284 -44.37 -46.68 69.72
C PHE A 284 -43.32 -46.29 70.72
N PRO A 285 -43.08 -44.99 70.95
CA PRO A 285 -42.17 -44.58 72.09
C PRO A 285 -42.77 -45.02 73.36
N MET A 286 -41.94 -45.44 74.33
CA MET A 286 -42.41 -45.88 75.65
C MET A 286 -43.09 -44.75 76.51
N GLU A 287 -42.88 -43.51 76.08
CA GLU A 287 -43.58 -42.35 76.70
C GLU A 287 -45.09 -42.35 76.44
N PHE A 288 -45.56 -43.10 75.46
CA PHE A 288 -46.99 -43.20 75.11
C PHE A 288 -47.74 -43.96 76.26
N THR A 289 -47.19 -44.96 76.84
CA THR A 289 -47.79 -45.73 77.97
C THR A 289 -47.88 -44.88 79.19
N SER A 290 -46.91 -44.00 79.49
CA SER A 290 -46.94 -43.10 80.65
C SER A 290 -47.98 -41.96 80.51
N MET A 291 -48.24 -41.51 79.27
CA MET A 291 -49.31 -40.55 78.96
C MET A 291 -50.73 -41.15 79.14
N LEU A 292 -50.87 -42.38 78.67
CA LEU A 292 -52.12 -43.12 78.81
C LEU A 292 -52.42 -43.42 80.36
N ASP A 293 -51.43 -43.75 81.14
CA ASP A 293 -51.57 -43.96 82.58
C ASP A 293 -52.03 -42.68 83.27
N ASN A 294 -51.51 -41.54 82.93
CA ASN A 294 -51.97 -40.25 83.44
C ASN A 294 -53.40 -39.88 83.07
N PHE A 295 -53.91 -40.39 81.95
CA PHE A 295 -55.31 -40.15 81.48
C PHE A 295 -56.28 -41.12 82.14
N LEU A 296 -55.89 -42.35 82.30
CA LEU A 296 -56.76 -43.40 82.85
C LEU A 296 -56.82 -43.32 84.41
N ASN A 297 -55.78 -42.84 85.06
CA ASN A 297 -55.72 -42.79 86.54
C ASN A 297 -56.35 -41.51 87.12
N LYS A 298 -56.77 -40.55 86.33
CA LYS A 298 -57.48 -39.34 86.82
C LYS A 298 -58.97 -39.54 87.04
N ASP A 299 -59.58 -40.61 86.50
CA ASP A 299 -60.98 -40.96 86.74
C ASP A 299 -61.21 -41.99 87.86
N ALA A 300 -60.12 -42.45 88.54
CA ALA A 300 -60.20 -43.40 89.67
C ALA A 300 -60.09 -42.71 91.04
N LYS A 301 -60.14 -41.37 91.10
CA LYS A 301 -60.24 -40.62 92.36
C LYS A 301 -61.37 -39.59 92.26
N LYS A 302 -62.61 -40.07 92.34
CA LYS A 302 -63.80 -39.42 92.85
C LYS A 302 -64.67 -40.48 93.48
#